data_ca3f9a86646c5a814c89bd7ed53f12b2
#
_entry.id   ca3f9a86646c5a814c89bd7ed53f12b2
#
_cell.length_a   1.000
_cell.length_b   1.000
_cell.length_c   1.000
_cell.angle_alpha   90.00
_cell.angle_beta   90.00
_cell.angle_gamma   90.00
#
_symmetry.space_group_name_H-M   'P 1'
#
loop_
_entity.id
_entity.type
_entity.pdbx_description
1 polymer ?
#
loop_
_entity_poly.entity_id
_entity_poly.type
_entity_poly.pdbx_seq_one_letter_code
_entity_poly.pdbx_strand_id
1 'polypeptide(L)'
;MSVSSEAPEVILTGFADEGPVDKKAESQLTMLSALGMSWYSLRFVDVGTGVKNVMKLTKEDVRRLRRLHAEFGIRVSSVGSPIGKVKLHDIEDGTANAFIPFDKYLKNDVQRAVDLAAEFDTKLIRGFSFYHPRGTSVGDHIDEAAARLARIAEVCSRGDVLFGLEVEANLVGQNGRLLQSLYRKVNHPNLCLIFDGGNLSSQNLRPDQTFAEYEAM
;
A
#
# COMPACT_ATOMS: atom_id res chain seq x y z
N MET A 1 -18.03 -31.96 -11.58
CA MET A 1 -17.74 -30.51 -11.67
C MET A 1 -16.25 -30.38 -11.99
N SER A 2 -15.90 -30.01 -13.22
CA SER A 2 -14.51 -29.83 -13.64
C SER A 2 -14.05 -28.48 -13.11
N VAL A 3 -13.14 -28.48 -12.17
CA VAL A 3 -12.41 -27.28 -11.75
C VAL A 3 -11.48 -26.94 -12.91
N SER A 4 -11.78 -25.88 -13.66
CA SER A 4 -10.85 -25.34 -14.66
C SER A 4 -9.64 -24.84 -13.88
N SER A 5 -8.50 -25.53 -14.02
CA SER A 5 -7.21 -25.07 -13.54
C SER A 5 -6.66 -23.99 -14.49
N GLU A 6 -7.29 -22.82 -14.51
CA GLU A 6 -6.63 -21.68 -15.11
C GLU A 6 -5.45 -21.31 -14.22
N ALA A 7 -4.26 -21.20 -14.81
CA ALA A 7 -3.09 -20.69 -14.10
C ALA A 7 -3.40 -19.28 -13.61
N PRO A 8 -2.95 -18.90 -12.40
CA PRO A 8 -3.19 -17.56 -11.89
C PRO A 8 -2.65 -16.50 -12.86
N GLU A 9 -3.49 -15.53 -13.21
CA GLU A 9 -3.09 -14.43 -14.07
C GLU A 9 -2.06 -13.55 -13.34
N VAL A 10 -0.87 -13.40 -13.93
CA VAL A 10 0.18 -12.51 -13.41
C VAL A 10 0.06 -11.17 -14.12
N ILE A 11 -0.14 -10.11 -13.36
CA ILE A 11 -0.22 -8.74 -13.86
C ILE A 11 1.13 -8.05 -13.65
N LEU A 12 1.74 -7.53 -14.73
CA LEU A 12 2.89 -6.65 -14.65
C LEU A 12 2.43 -5.24 -14.27
N THR A 13 2.93 -4.72 -13.17
CA THR A 13 2.56 -3.42 -12.62
C THR A 13 3.76 -2.75 -11.93
N GLY A 14 3.66 -1.46 -11.61
CA GLY A 14 4.68 -0.71 -10.87
C GLY A 14 4.20 0.67 -10.47
N PHE A 15 5.02 1.41 -9.71
CA PHE A 15 4.77 2.80 -9.37
C PHE A 15 5.22 3.71 -10.52
N ALA A 16 4.28 4.15 -11.35
CA ALA A 16 4.58 4.98 -12.51
C ALA A 16 5.21 6.34 -12.17
N ASP A 17 4.98 6.84 -10.97
CA ASP A 17 5.55 8.10 -10.48
C ASP A 17 7.07 8.04 -10.21
N GLU A 18 7.69 6.88 -10.32
CA GLU A 18 9.15 6.70 -10.21
C GLU A 18 9.88 6.72 -11.55
N GLY A 19 9.16 6.64 -12.66
CA GLY A 19 9.74 6.55 -14.00
C GLY A 19 10.03 7.90 -14.65
N PRO A 20 9.03 8.76 -14.93
CA PRO A 20 9.26 10.00 -15.66
C PRO A 20 9.90 11.09 -14.80
N VAL A 21 10.51 12.08 -15.46
CA VAL A 21 11.15 13.22 -14.79
C VAL A 21 10.14 14.05 -13.98
N ASP A 22 8.92 14.17 -14.48
CA ASP A 22 7.81 14.81 -13.78
C ASP A 22 6.76 13.78 -13.36
N LYS A 23 5.84 14.19 -12.48
CA LYS A 23 4.75 13.34 -12.00
C LYS A 23 3.42 13.64 -12.68
N LYS A 24 3.42 14.25 -13.86
CA LYS A 24 2.20 14.50 -14.62
C LYS A 24 1.56 13.19 -15.05
N ALA A 25 0.23 13.14 -14.95
CA ALA A 25 -0.53 11.94 -15.32
C ALA A 25 -0.23 11.50 -16.76
N GLU A 26 -0.23 12.46 -17.69
CA GLU A 26 0.05 12.20 -19.11
C GLU A 26 1.46 11.59 -19.32
N SER A 27 2.50 12.09 -18.61
CA SER A 27 3.87 11.56 -18.68
C SER A 27 3.95 10.13 -18.16
N GLN A 28 3.30 9.86 -17.01
CA GLN A 28 3.25 8.51 -16.42
C GLN A 28 2.55 7.53 -17.37
N LEU A 29 1.37 7.88 -17.88
CA LEU A 29 0.58 7.01 -18.77
C LEU A 29 1.25 6.82 -20.12
N THR A 30 1.89 7.85 -20.68
CA THR A 30 2.69 7.71 -21.92
C THR A 30 3.85 6.74 -21.74
N MET A 31 4.58 6.83 -20.62
CA MET A 31 5.66 5.89 -20.29
C MET A 31 5.14 4.45 -20.18
N LEU A 32 4.05 4.23 -19.46
CA LEU A 32 3.44 2.90 -19.33
C LEU A 32 3.03 2.33 -20.68
N SER A 33 2.38 3.14 -21.53
CA SER A 33 2.01 2.75 -22.89
C SER A 33 3.22 2.38 -23.74
N ALA A 34 4.30 3.16 -23.65
CA ALA A 34 5.54 2.89 -24.38
C ALA A 34 6.22 1.58 -23.93
N LEU A 35 6.03 1.19 -22.67
CA LEU A 35 6.50 -0.08 -22.09
C LEU A 35 5.54 -1.26 -22.35
N GLY A 36 4.39 -1.04 -22.98
CA GLY A 36 3.36 -2.05 -23.18
C GLY A 36 2.64 -2.47 -21.88
N MET A 37 2.69 -1.64 -20.85
CA MET A 37 2.05 -1.92 -19.56
C MET A 37 0.62 -1.36 -19.54
N SER A 38 -0.33 -2.19 -19.11
CA SER A 38 -1.75 -1.83 -19.00
C SER A 38 -2.19 -1.59 -17.56
N TRP A 39 -1.30 -1.76 -16.58
CA TRP A 39 -1.61 -1.65 -15.17
C TRP A 39 -0.52 -0.87 -14.42
N TYR A 40 -0.90 -0.12 -13.39
CA TYR A 40 0.04 0.52 -12.48
C TYR A 40 -0.53 0.69 -11.07
N SER A 41 0.34 0.82 -10.08
CA SER A 41 -0.02 1.23 -8.72
C SER A 41 -0.05 2.75 -8.63
N LEU A 42 -1.21 3.33 -8.32
CA LEU A 42 -1.41 4.78 -8.28
C LEU A 42 -0.98 5.32 -6.91
N ARG A 43 0.08 6.15 -6.87
CA ARG A 43 0.63 6.72 -5.64
C ARG A 43 0.72 8.25 -5.67
N PHE A 44 1.58 8.83 -6.48
CA PHE A 44 1.71 10.27 -6.67
C PHE A 44 1.42 10.65 -8.11
N VAL A 45 0.63 11.69 -8.30
CA VAL A 45 0.24 12.16 -9.63
C VAL A 45 -0.08 13.65 -9.63
N ASP A 46 0.27 14.33 -10.72
CA ASP A 46 -0.19 15.66 -11.05
C ASP A 46 -1.16 15.59 -12.23
N VAL A 47 -2.40 15.97 -11.98
CA VAL A 47 -3.44 16.09 -13.02
C VAL A 47 -3.67 17.53 -13.46
N GLY A 48 -2.64 18.39 -13.33
CA GLY A 48 -2.69 19.82 -13.67
C GLY A 48 -3.06 20.72 -12.49
N THR A 49 -3.02 20.17 -11.25
CA THR A 49 -3.30 20.90 -10.01
C THR A 49 -2.16 20.78 -9.00
N GLY A 50 -0.98 20.38 -9.47
CA GLY A 50 0.20 20.05 -8.68
C GLY A 50 0.26 18.59 -8.26
N VAL A 51 1.44 18.15 -7.88
CA VAL A 51 1.69 16.76 -7.43
C VAL A 51 0.95 16.46 -6.14
N LYS A 52 0.13 15.42 -6.14
CA LYS A 52 -0.62 14.95 -4.96
C LYS A 52 -0.40 13.47 -4.74
N ASN A 53 -0.34 13.06 -3.47
CA ASN A 53 -0.56 11.66 -3.14
C ASN A 53 -2.01 11.29 -3.47
N VAL A 54 -2.26 10.06 -3.91
CA VAL A 54 -3.59 9.54 -4.27
C VAL A 54 -4.65 9.86 -3.21
N MET A 55 -4.31 9.80 -1.94
CA MET A 55 -5.21 10.10 -0.81
C MET A 55 -5.71 11.55 -0.78
N LYS A 56 -4.99 12.47 -1.45
CA LYS A 56 -5.29 13.92 -1.49
C LYS A 56 -5.98 14.36 -2.78
N LEU A 57 -6.28 13.44 -3.69
CA LEU A 57 -7.01 13.75 -4.92
C LEU A 57 -8.43 14.22 -4.59
N THR A 58 -8.82 15.34 -5.19
CA THR A 58 -10.21 15.83 -5.13
C THR A 58 -11.11 14.99 -6.06
N LYS A 59 -12.41 15.12 -5.93
CA LYS A 59 -13.37 14.48 -6.85
C LYS A 59 -13.14 14.90 -8.31
N GLU A 60 -12.69 16.13 -8.55
CA GLU A 60 -12.37 16.60 -9.89
C GLU A 60 -11.07 15.97 -10.42
N ASP A 61 -10.03 15.87 -9.57
CA ASP A 61 -8.77 15.19 -9.91
C ASP A 61 -9.05 13.71 -10.31
N VAL A 62 -9.87 13.02 -9.51
CA VAL A 62 -10.27 11.62 -9.78
C VAL A 62 -10.99 11.51 -11.13
N ARG A 63 -11.98 12.39 -11.40
CA ARG A 63 -12.70 12.40 -12.68
C ARG A 63 -11.77 12.63 -13.87
N ARG A 64 -10.83 13.58 -13.74
CA ARG A 64 -9.84 13.85 -14.78
C ARG A 64 -8.92 12.67 -15.02
N LEU A 65 -8.40 12.06 -13.95
CA LEU A 65 -7.51 10.90 -14.06
C LEU A 65 -8.20 9.70 -14.69
N ARG A 66 -9.46 9.43 -14.31
CA ARG A 66 -10.25 8.35 -14.93
C ARG A 66 -10.47 8.54 -16.44
N ARG A 67 -10.65 9.79 -16.91
CA ARG A 67 -10.71 10.06 -18.35
C ARG A 67 -9.39 9.72 -19.04
N LEU A 68 -8.27 10.14 -18.47
CA LEU A 68 -6.94 9.80 -19.01
C LEU A 68 -6.71 8.28 -19.01
N HIS A 69 -7.09 7.56 -17.96
CA HIS A 69 -7.03 6.10 -17.94
C HIS A 69 -7.80 5.47 -19.11
N ALA A 70 -8.99 5.96 -19.40
CA ALA A 70 -9.80 5.46 -20.50
C ALA A 70 -9.16 5.80 -21.86
N GLU A 71 -8.59 6.99 -22.02
CA GLU A 71 -7.90 7.42 -23.23
C GLU A 71 -6.65 6.58 -23.53
N PHE A 72 -5.87 6.24 -22.49
CA PHE A 72 -4.64 5.45 -22.63
C PHE A 72 -4.87 3.93 -22.53
N GLY A 73 -6.06 3.46 -22.19
CA GLY A 73 -6.35 2.04 -21.96
C GLY A 73 -5.61 1.45 -20.74
N ILE A 74 -5.24 2.27 -19.76
CA ILE A 74 -4.47 1.88 -18.57
C ILE A 74 -5.40 1.80 -17.36
N ARG A 75 -5.15 0.84 -16.49
CA ARG A 75 -5.95 0.55 -15.28
C ARG A 75 -5.10 0.63 -14.01
N VAL A 76 -5.74 0.84 -12.88
CA VAL A 76 -5.08 0.87 -11.57
C VAL A 76 -5.08 -0.54 -10.97
N SER A 77 -3.89 -1.07 -10.68
CA SER A 77 -3.73 -2.38 -10.01
C SER A 77 -3.88 -2.27 -8.50
N SER A 78 -3.47 -1.14 -7.92
CA SER A 78 -3.60 -0.89 -6.49
C SER A 78 -3.60 0.61 -6.15
N VAL A 79 -4.23 0.95 -5.03
CA VAL A 79 -4.08 2.26 -4.39
C VAL A 79 -2.79 2.26 -3.58
N GLY A 80 -1.77 2.99 -4.04
CA GLY A 80 -0.48 3.16 -3.36
C GLY A 80 -0.57 4.09 -2.15
N SER A 81 -1.35 3.70 -1.15
CA SER A 81 -1.67 4.52 0.02
C SER A 81 -0.54 4.56 1.05
N PRO A 82 -0.48 5.59 1.92
CA PRO A 82 0.38 5.62 3.11
C PRO A 82 -0.33 5.06 4.37
N ILE A 83 -1.45 4.32 4.22
CA ILE A 83 -2.16 3.76 5.37
C ILE A 83 -1.20 2.91 6.20
N GLY A 84 -1.16 3.17 7.52
CA GLY A 84 -0.23 2.54 8.45
C GLY A 84 1.09 3.30 8.66
N LYS A 85 1.45 4.30 7.85
CA LYS A 85 2.60 5.19 8.12
C LYS A 85 2.23 6.30 9.13
N VAL A 86 1.71 5.89 10.28
CA VAL A 86 1.40 6.75 11.43
C VAL A 86 1.90 6.08 12.70
N LYS A 87 2.11 6.86 13.77
CA LYS A 87 2.51 6.32 15.09
C LYS A 87 1.46 5.36 15.64
N LEU A 88 1.91 4.24 16.20
CA LEU A 88 1.05 3.28 16.87
C LEU A 88 0.52 3.86 18.19
N HIS A 89 1.32 4.66 18.90
CA HIS A 89 0.98 5.28 20.18
C HIS A 89 1.16 6.79 20.14
N ASP A 90 0.41 7.53 20.95
CA ASP A 90 0.56 8.97 21.15
C ASP A 90 1.73 9.24 22.11
N ILE A 91 2.93 9.03 21.62
CA ILE A 91 4.16 9.18 22.40
C ILE A 91 5.11 10.11 21.65
N GLU A 92 5.66 11.10 22.37
CA GLU A 92 6.76 11.91 21.86
C GLU A 92 8.06 11.09 21.90
N ASP A 93 8.57 10.72 20.74
CA ASP A 93 9.75 9.86 20.57
C ASP A 93 10.86 10.51 19.72
N GLY A 94 10.77 11.83 19.52
CA GLY A 94 11.72 12.60 18.71
C GLY A 94 11.61 12.38 17.21
N THR A 95 10.55 11.70 16.72
CA THR A 95 10.27 11.55 15.28
C THR A 95 9.18 12.53 14.83
N ALA A 96 9.24 12.93 13.56
CA ALA A 96 8.22 13.77 12.93
C ALA A 96 6.96 12.98 12.49
N ASN A 97 6.89 11.67 12.79
CA ASN A 97 5.76 10.85 12.40
C ASN A 97 4.48 11.29 13.12
N ALA A 98 3.38 11.39 12.38
CA ALA A 98 2.11 11.82 12.95
C ALA A 98 1.46 10.69 13.77
N PHE A 99 0.80 11.06 14.87
CA PHE A 99 -0.20 10.24 15.53
C PHE A 99 -1.60 10.70 15.13
N ILE A 100 -2.50 9.76 14.89
CA ILE A 100 -3.92 10.03 14.62
C ILE A 100 -4.74 9.08 15.49
N PRO A 101 -5.71 9.57 16.28
CA PRO A 101 -6.62 8.73 17.05
C PRO A 101 -7.26 7.67 16.16
N PHE A 102 -7.14 6.40 16.53
CA PHE A 102 -7.34 5.29 15.61
C PHE A 102 -8.75 5.21 15.02
N ASP A 103 -9.80 5.51 15.80
CA ASP A 103 -11.17 5.52 15.27
C ASP A 103 -11.38 6.62 14.22
N LYS A 104 -10.76 7.79 14.41
CA LYS A 104 -10.74 8.87 13.42
C LYS A 104 -9.99 8.43 12.15
N TYR A 105 -8.86 7.74 12.34
CA TYR A 105 -8.05 7.20 11.23
C TYR A 105 -8.84 6.20 10.39
N LEU A 106 -9.53 5.24 11.03
CA LEU A 106 -10.38 4.29 10.32
C LEU A 106 -11.48 4.98 9.51
N LYS A 107 -12.18 5.92 10.15
CA LYS A 107 -13.34 6.60 9.55
C LYS A 107 -12.94 7.50 8.37
N ASN A 108 -11.80 8.17 8.46
CA ASN A 108 -11.41 9.17 7.47
C ASN A 108 -10.39 8.61 6.47
N ASP A 109 -9.25 8.13 6.95
CA ASP A 109 -8.12 7.78 6.09
C ASP A 109 -8.31 6.39 5.46
N VAL A 110 -8.63 5.37 6.27
CA VAL A 110 -8.86 4.01 5.75
C VAL A 110 -10.08 3.97 4.85
N GLN A 111 -11.20 4.58 5.27
CA GLN A 111 -12.41 4.66 4.43
C GLN A 111 -12.11 5.41 3.11
N ARG A 112 -11.34 6.49 3.17
CA ARG A 112 -10.92 7.21 1.95
C ARG A 112 -10.13 6.32 0.97
N ALA A 113 -9.25 5.45 1.47
CA ALA A 113 -8.52 4.51 0.62
C ALA A 113 -9.48 3.48 -0.03
N VAL A 114 -10.47 2.99 0.70
CA VAL A 114 -11.52 2.09 0.18
C VAL A 114 -12.38 2.81 -0.89
N ASP A 115 -12.78 4.05 -0.64
CA ASP A 115 -13.55 4.83 -1.62
C ASP A 115 -12.74 5.05 -2.90
N LEU A 116 -11.43 5.32 -2.79
CA LEU A 116 -10.54 5.46 -3.95
C LEU A 116 -10.36 4.13 -4.71
N ALA A 117 -10.27 3.01 -4.01
CA ALA A 117 -10.22 1.70 -4.66
C ALA A 117 -11.47 1.44 -5.51
N ALA A 118 -12.65 1.79 -5.00
CA ALA A 118 -13.91 1.72 -5.74
C ALA A 118 -13.93 2.70 -6.94
N GLU A 119 -13.46 3.94 -6.75
CA GLU A 119 -13.40 4.95 -7.82
C GLU A 119 -12.49 4.53 -8.98
N PHE A 120 -11.41 3.81 -8.71
CA PHE A 120 -10.45 3.35 -9.72
C PHE A 120 -10.63 1.88 -10.11
N ASP A 121 -11.70 1.24 -9.66
CA ASP A 121 -12.02 -0.17 -9.95
C ASP A 121 -10.84 -1.13 -9.65
N THR A 122 -10.20 -0.95 -8.49
CA THR A 122 -9.11 -1.82 -8.03
C THR A 122 -9.48 -2.56 -6.74
N LYS A 123 -8.92 -3.75 -6.55
CA LYS A 123 -9.20 -4.62 -5.41
C LYS A 123 -8.07 -4.65 -4.38
N LEU A 124 -7.05 -3.80 -4.53
CA LEU A 124 -5.90 -3.80 -3.65
C LEU A 124 -5.57 -2.39 -3.15
N ILE A 125 -5.46 -2.26 -1.84
CA ILE A 125 -4.92 -1.09 -1.16
C ILE A 125 -3.58 -1.49 -0.54
N ARG A 126 -2.48 -0.86 -0.96
CA ARG A 126 -1.19 -1.03 -0.31
C ARG A 126 -1.14 -0.19 0.96
N GLY A 127 -0.63 -0.77 2.04
CA GLY A 127 -0.42 -0.10 3.30
C GLY A 127 0.68 -0.72 4.16
N PHE A 128 0.77 -0.31 5.42
CA PHE A 128 1.90 -0.55 6.31
C PHE A 128 1.46 -0.89 7.73
N SER A 129 2.45 -1.20 8.62
CA SER A 129 2.22 -1.81 9.93
C SER A 129 2.44 -0.88 11.13
N PHE A 130 2.40 0.41 10.97
CA PHE A 130 2.59 1.46 11.97
C PHE A 130 4.04 1.64 12.46
N TYR A 131 4.37 2.88 12.82
CA TYR A 131 5.60 3.21 13.54
C TYR A 131 5.44 2.86 15.01
N HIS A 132 6.34 2.00 15.55
CA HIS A 132 6.45 1.80 16.99
C HIS A 132 7.31 2.93 17.62
N PRO A 133 7.19 3.19 18.93
CA PRO A 133 7.98 4.23 19.58
C PRO A 133 9.48 3.96 19.44
N ARG A 134 10.23 4.99 19.10
CA ARG A 134 11.68 4.90 18.94
C ARG A 134 12.36 4.40 20.21
N GLY A 135 13.31 3.48 20.08
CA GLY A 135 14.05 2.93 21.20
C GLY A 135 13.36 1.80 21.95
N THR A 136 12.16 1.38 21.52
CA THR A 136 11.46 0.22 22.09
C THR A 136 11.68 -1.04 21.25
N SER A 137 11.43 -2.21 21.86
CA SER A 137 11.45 -3.48 21.11
C SER A 137 10.21 -3.61 20.23
N VAL A 138 10.39 -3.94 18.97
CA VAL A 138 9.28 -4.20 18.02
C VAL A 138 8.34 -5.29 18.55
N GLY A 139 8.89 -6.30 19.23
CA GLY A 139 8.12 -7.41 19.78
C GLY A 139 7.00 -6.98 20.75
N ASP A 140 7.23 -5.88 21.48
CA ASP A 140 6.28 -5.36 22.46
C ASP A 140 5.03 -4.72 21.81
N HIS A 141 5.07 -4.48 20.50
CA HIS A 141 4.05 -3.75 19.76
C HIS A 141 3.27 -4.61 18.75
N ILE A 142 3.64 -5.87 18.56
CA ILE A 142 3.03 -6.76 17.57
C ILE A 142 1.53 -6.96 17.83
N ASP A 143 1.14 -7.18 19.07
CA ASP A 143 -0.27 -7.47 19.41
C ASP A 143 -1.18 -6.27 19.17
N GLU A 144 -0.75 -5.07 19.54
CA GLU A 144 -1.51 -3.84 19.30
C GLU A 144 -1.56 -3.53 17.79
N ALA A 145 -0.45 -3.68 17.07
CA ALA A 145 -0.43 -3.48 15.62
C ALA A 145 -1.36 -4.47 14.91
N ALA A 146 -1.34 -5.75 15.30
CA ALA A 146 -2.21 -6.78 14.75
C ALA A 146 -3.70 -6.47 15.01
N ALA A 147 -4.04 -6.03 16.23
CA ALA A 147 -5.41 -5.64 16.57
C ALA A 147 -5.91 -4.48 15.68
N ARG A 148 -5.07 -3.46 15.43
CA ARG A 148 -5.41 -2.35 14.53
C ARG A 148 -5.50 -2.78 13.07
N LEU A 149 -4.58 -3.62 12.60
CA LEU A 149 -4.60 -4.16 11.25
C LEU A 149 -5.86 -5.02 10.98
N ALA A 150 -6.30 -5.79 11.96
CA ALA A 150 -7.56 -6.54 11.87
C ALA A 150 -8.76 -5.61 11.63
N ARG A 151 -8.83 -4.48 12.33
CA ARG A 151 -9.88 -3.48 12.11
C ARG A 151 -9.77 -2.78 10.76
N ILE A 152 -8.55 -2.55 10.25
CA ILE A 152 -8.36 -2.04 8.89
C ILE A 152 -8.84 -3.06 7.86
N ALA A 153 -8.46 -4.33 8.00
CA ALA A 153 -8.89 -5.40 7.10
C ALA A 153 -10.43 -5.57 7.10
N GLU A 154 -11.08 -5.40 8.25
CA GLU A 154 -12.54 -5.39 8.37
C GLU A 154 -13.20 -4.21 7.60
N VAL A 155 -12.60 -3.00 7.64
CA VAL A 155 -13.07 -1.87 6.81
C VAL A 155 -12.89 -2.18 5.33
N CYS A 156 -11.75 -2.74 4.94
CA CYS A 156 -11.47 -3.15 3.56
C CYS A 156 -12.44 -4.26 3.08
N SER A 157 -12.76 -5.23 3.94
CA SER A 157 -13.72 -6.31 3.65
C SER A 157 -15.10 -5.77 3.27
N ARG A 158 -15.59 -4.76 3.97
CA ARG A 158 -16.89 -4.13 3.64
C ARG A 158 -16.87 -3.44 2.27
N GLY A 159 -15.70 -3.02 1.78
CA GLY A 159 -15.52 -2.45 0.45
C GLY A 159 -15.12 -3.48 -0.61
N ASP A 160 -15.09 -4.77 -0.28
CA ASP A 160 -14.64 -5.85 -1.17
C ASP A 160 -13.24 -5.59 -1.76
N VAL A 161 -12.31 -5.16 -0.91
CA VAL A 161 -10.90 -4.91 -1.26
C VAL A 161 -9.95 -5.62 -0.31
N LEU A 162 -8.74 -5.93 -0.78
CA LEU A 162 -7.65 -6.46 0.01
C LEU A 162 -6.79 -5.32 0.57
N PHE A 163 -6.30 -5.49 1.79
CA PHE A 163 -5.26 -4.65 2.36
C PHE A 163 -3.91 -5.36 2.23
N GLY A 164 -3.04 -4.87 1.36
CA GLY A 164 -1.70 -5.40 1.14
C GLY A 164 -0.71 -4.77 2.11
N LEU A 165 -0.22 -5.56 3.05
CA LEU A 165 0.71 -5.14 4.09
C LEU A 165 2.15 -5.25 3.57
N GLU A 166 2.79 -4.09 3.32
CA GLU A 166 4.13 -4.01 2.75
C GLU A 166 5.20 -4.01 3.85
N VAL A 167 6.27 -4.78 3.61
CA VAL A 167 7.48 -4.73 4.44
C VAL A 167 8.16 -3.37 4.30
N GLU A 168 8.47 -2.71 5.43
CA GLU A 168 9.08 -1.38 5.42
C GLU A 168 9.89 -1.13 6.69
N ALA A 169 11.06 -0.54 6.55
CA ALA A 169 11.95 -0.18 7.67
C ALA A 169 11.27 0.70 8.72
N ASN A 170 11.68 0.54 9.97
CA ASN A 170 11.19 1.32 11.12
C ASN A 170 9.71 1.13 11.49
N LEU A 171 9.03 0.20 10.85
CA LEU A 171 7.65 -0.18 11.20
C LEU A 171 7.62 -1.49 11.98
N VAL A 172 6.47 -1.84 12.55
CA VAL A 172 6.32 -3.12 13.27
C VAL A 172 6.60 -4.30 12.35
N GLY A 173 6.17 -4.25 11.09
CA GLY A 173 6.47 -5.25 10.03
C GLY A 173 7.71 -4.91 9.20
N GLN A 174 8.84 -4.61 9.83
CA GLN A 174 10.04 -4.17 9.12
C GLN A 174 10.84 -5.27 8.42
N ASN A 175 10.51 -6.52 8.62
CA ASN A 175 11.10 -7.67 7.91
C ASN A 175 10.07 -8.78 7.69
N GLY A 176 10.42 -9.80 6.91
CA GLY A 176 9.50 -10.85 6.51
C GLY A 176 8.93 -11.65 7.67
N ARG A 177 9.75 -11.97 8.67
CA ARG A 177 9.32 -12.73 9.86
C ARG A 177 8.32 -11.96 10.71
N LEU A 178 8.54 -10.67 10.93
CA LEU A 178 7.63 -9.80 11.66
C LEU A 178 6.34 -9.57 10.89
N LEU A 179 6.45 -9.39 9.58
CA LEU A 179 5.29 -9.23 8.70
C LEU A 179 4.41 -10.50 8.70
N GLN A 180 5.03 -11.68 8.60
CA GLN A 180 4.33 -12.96 8.72
C GLN A 180 3.68 -13.15 10.09
N SER A 181 4.37 -12.74 11.18
CA SER A 181 3.80 -12.79 12.53
C SER A 181 2.54 -11.93 12.65
N LEU A 182 2.56 -10.71 12.11
CA LEU A 182 1.39 -9.85 12.04
C LEU A 182 0.26 -10.50 11.22
N TYR A 183 0.58 -11.01 10.03
CA TYR A 183 -0.40 -11.67 9.15
C TYR A 183 -1.12 -12.82 9.85
N ARG A 184 -0.36 -13.69 10.52
CA ARG A 184 -0.92 -14.83 11.26
C ARG A 184 -1.78 -14.40 12.45
N LYS A 185 -1.39 -13.35 13.17
CA LYS A 185 -2.16 -12.82 14.30
C LYS A 185 -3.45 -12.14 13.86
N VAL A 186 -3.40 -11.38 12.77
CA VAL A 186 -4.58 -10.72 12.18
C VAL A 186 -5.57 -11.76 11.65
N ASN A 187 -5.08 -12.80 10.96
CA ASN A 187 -5.86 -13.92 10.43
C ASN A 187 -7.18 -13.49 9.77
N HIS A 188 -7.09 -12.55 8.82
CA HIS A 188 -8.24 -11.99 8.13
C HIS A 188 -8.13 -12.21 6.61
N PRO A 189 -9.19 -12.69 5.92
CA PRO A 189 -9.12 -13.01 4.49
C PRO A 189 -8.84 -11.79 3.59
N ASN A 190 -9.15 -10.59 4.07
CA ASN A 190 -8.87 -9.34 3.32
C ASN A 190 -7.49 -8.72 3.68
N LEU A 191 -6.59 -9.46 4.30
CA LEU A 191 -5.19 -9.08 4.47
C LEU A 191 -4.31 -9.97 3.58
N CYS A 192 -3.39 -9.37 2.83
CA CYS A 192 -2.33 -10.08 2.13
C CYS A 192 -0.97 -9.39 2.39
N LEU A 193 0.13 -10.04 1.98
CA LEU A 193 1.46 -9.51 2.17
C LEU A 193 2.02 -8.95 0.86
N ILE A 194 2.81 -7.88 0.95
CA ILE A 194 3.57 -7.31 -0.16
C ILE A 194 5.04 -7.36 0.20
N PHE A 195 5.79 -8.14 -0.59
CA PHE A 195 7.24 -8.16 -0.52
C PHE A 195 7.83 -6.97 -1.28
N ASP A 196 8.73 -6.25 -0.63
CA ASP A 196 9.52 -5.19 -1.24
C ASP A 196 11.01 -5.42 -0.96
N GLY A 197 11.73 -5.94 -1.95
CA GLY A 197 13.16 -6.18 -1.87
C GLY A 197 13.98 -4.89 -1.78
N GLY A 198 13.47 -3.77 -2.31
CA GLY A 198 14.10 -2.45 -2.22
C GLY A 198 14.09 -1.94 -0.78
N ASN A 199 12.95 -2.06 -0.09
CA ASN A 199 12.83 -1.68 1.32
C ASN A 199 13.71 -2.54 2.25
N LEU A 200 13.90 -3.82 1.94
CA LEU A 200 14.82 -4.69 2.67
C LEU A 200 16.28 -4.34 2.37
N SER A 201 16.62 -4.10 1.11
CA SER A 201 17.99 -3.70 0.72
C SER A 201 18.40 -2.36 1.34
N SER A 202 17.46 -1.42 1.50
CA SER A 202 17.71 -0.14 2.19
C SER A 202 18.10 -0.31 3.66
N GLN A 203 17.81 -1.46 4.26
CA GLN A 203 18.24 -1.85 5.61
C GLN A 203 19.62 -2.52 5.65
N ASN A 204 20.41 -2.41 4.57
CA ASN A 204 21.73 -3.02 4.39
C ASN A 204 21.71 -4.56 4.40
N LEU A 205 20.59 -5.18 4.05
CA LEU A 205 20.54 -6.62 3.86
C LEU A 205 21.19 -7.03 2.54
N ARG A 206 22.00 -8.09 2.58
CA ARG A 206 22.54 -8.69 1.38
C ARG A 206 21.46 -9.43 0.58
N PRO A 207 21.65 -9.73 -0.71
CA PRO A 207 20.68 -10.44 -1.53
C PRO A 207 20.22 -11.78 -0.93
N ASP A 208 21.14 -12.56 -0.34
CA ASP A 208 20.83 -13.84 0.31
C ASP A 208 19.94 -13.65 1.56
N GLN A 209 20.20 -12.60 2.35
CA GLN A 209 19.38 -12.24 3.50
C GLN A 209 17.99 -11.73 3.07
N THR A 210 17.94 -10.92 2.02
CA THR A 210 16.66 -10.42 1.43
C THR A 210 15.81 -11.58 0.94
N PHE A 211 16.42 -12.60 0.31
CA PHE A 211 15.71 -13.80 -0.12
C PHE A 211 15.18 -14.61 1.07
N ALA A 212 15.97 -14.76 2.15
CA ALA A 212 15.52 -15.44 3.37
C ALA A 212 14.32 -14.74 4.05
N GLU A 213 14.25 -13.39 3.96
CA GLU A 213 13.08 -12.65 4.43
C GLU A 213 11.86 -12.87 3.54
N TYR A 214 12.04 -12.99 2.21
CA TYR A 214 10.98 -13.39 1.29
C TYR A 214 10.43 -14.78 1.61
N GLU A 215 11.31 -15.79 1.80
CA GLU A 215 10.89 -17.15 2.16
C GLU A 215 10.15 -17.20 3.51
N ALA A 216 10.41 -16.24 4.39
CA ALA A 216 9.75 -16.15 5.69
C ALA A 216 8.32 -15.57 5.60
N MET A 217 7.95 -14.91 4.52
CA MET A 217 6.63 -14.33 4.29
C MET A 217 5.63 -15.37 3.77
#